data_8a6ccf80398690dcd45aae36d6428f4a
#
_entry.id   8a6ccf80398690dcd45aae36d6428f4a
#
_cell.length_a   1.000
_cell.length_b   1.000
_cell.length_c   1.000
_cell.angle_alpha   90.00
_cell.angle_beta   90.00
_cell.angle_gamma   90.00
#
_symmetry.space_group_name_H-M   'P 1'
#
loop_
_entity.id
_entity.type
_entity.pdbx_description
1 polymer ?
#
loop_
_entity_poly.entity_id
_entity_poly.type
_entity_poly.pdbx_seq_one_letter_code
_entity_poly.pdbx_strand_id
1 'polypeptide(L)'
;VHSVNTVGMPKVDSAKDRLNAINPDVKVMPYNIRLTSANILDIIKDYDMVVDGSDNFPTRYLVNDACVFSKKPLSHGGIFRFDGQAITILPGESACYRCLFSEPPPPGLVPSCQEAGILGAVAGIIGVIQANEVLKYVLGIGEVLAGKLLVFNALDSFFRQVKVSRDPKCPVCGENPSITKLIDYEQFCQLKRKE
;
A
#
# COMPACT_ATOMS: atom_id res chain seq x y z
N VAL A 1 -4.62 5.40 17.09
CA VAL A 1 -3.17 5.58 17.25
C VAL A 1 -2.87 7.00 17.72
N HIS A 2 -3.38 8.02 17.04
CA HIS A 2 -3.21 9.42 17.42
C HIS A 2 -4.37 9.91 18.26
N SER A 3 -4.13 10.92 19.11
CA SER A 3 -5.13 11.53 19.99
C SER A 3 -4.94 13.05 20.04
N VAL A 4 -5.87 13.74 20.68
CA VAL A 4 -5.77 15.20 20.91
C VAL A 4 -4.46 15.56 21.62
N ASN A 5 -3.99 14.72 22.54
CA ASN A 5 -2.76 14.94 23.31
C ASN A 5 -1.48 14.81 22.45
N THR A 6 -1.58 14.25 21.24
CA THR A 6 -0.43 14.07 20.33
C THR A 6 -0.46 15.03 19.14
N VAL A 7 -1.32 16.05 19.18
CA VAL A 7 -1.34 17.11 18.16
C VAL A 7 -0.02 17.88 18.19
N GLY A 8 0.62 18.02 17.01
CA GLY A 8 1.96 18.63 16.86
C GLY A 8 3.13 17.65 16.97
N MET A 9 2.92 16.43 17.47
CA MET A 9 3.93 15.36 17.50
C MET A 9 4.07 14.72 16.11
N PRO A 10 5.27 14.31 15.69
CA PRO A 10 5.42 13.47 14.49
C PRO A 10 4.58 12.21 14.57
N LYS A 11 3.89 11.86 13.49
CA LYS A 11 2.98 10.68 13.48
C LYS A 11 3.70 9.38 13.84
N VAL A 12 4.94 9.23 13.42
CA VAL A 12 5.74 8.01 13.69
C VAL A 12 6.05 7.86 15.18
N ASP A 13 6.30 8.96 15.89
CA ASP A 13 6.59 8.95 17.33
C ASP A 13 5.32 8.67 18.13
N SER A 14 4.21 9.36 17.81
CA SER A 14 2.91 9.08 18.39
C SER A 14 2.46 7.63 18.19
N ALA A 15 2.72 7.06 17.00
CA ALA A 15 2.42 5.66 16.71
C ALA A 15 3.30 4.71 17.53
N LYS A 16 4.61 4.97 17.62
CA LYS A 16 5.54 4.18 18.42
C LYS A 16 5.11 4.14 19.89
N ASP A 17 4.82 5.30 20.48
CA ASP A 17 4.41 5.39 21.89
C ASP A 17 3.14 4.58 22.15
N ARG A 18 2.16 4.67 21.24
CA ARG A 18 0.92 3.92 21.34
C ARG A 18 1.12 2.41 21.21
N LEU A 19 1.96 1.97 20.29
CA LEU A 19 2.26 0.56 20.08
C LEU A 19 3.02 -0.03 21.27
N ASN A 20 4.02 0.68 21.79
CA ASN A 20 4.76 0.26 22.97
C ASN A 20 3.89 0.20 24.23
N ALA A 21 2.88 1.07 24.35
CA ALA A 21 1.92 1.01 25.45
C ALA A 21 0.98 -0.21 25.35
N ILE A 22 0.78 -0.77 24.16
CA ILE A 22 -0.02 -2.00 23.94
C ILE A 22 0.84 -3.24 24.17
N ASN A 23 2.05 -3.26 23.58
CA ASN A 23 2.98 -4.37 23.74
C ASN A 23 4.43 -3.85 23.74
N PRO A 24 5.07 -3.75 24.91
CA PRO A 24 6.43 -3.24 25.06
C PRO A 24 7.50 -4.17 24.47
N ASP A 25 7.19 -5.46 24.24
CA ASP A 25 8.15 -6.44 23.71
C ASP A 25 8.33 -6.28 22.19
N VAL A 26 7.46 -5.52 21.52
CA VAL A 26 7.57 -5.28 20.09
C VAL A 26 8.55 -4.14 19.81
N LYS A 27 9.61 -4.43 19.03
CA LYS A 27 10.56 -3.41 18.61
C LYS A 27 9.98 -2.55 17.49
N VAL A 28 9.57 -1.33 17.81
CA VAL A 28 9.06 -0.33 16.86
C VAL A 28 10.20 0.59 16.42
N MET A 29 10.51 0.61 15.13
CA MET A 29 11.52 1.46 14.49
C MET A 29 10.84 2.60 13.71
N PRO A 30 10.75 3.82 14.25
CA PRO A 30 10.13 4.95 13.56
C PRO A 30 11.08 5.54 12.53
N TYR A 31 10.59 5.82 11.33
CA TYR A 31 11.30 6.54 10.27
C TYR A 31 10.54 7.82 9.94
N ASN A 32 10.96 8.94 10.50
CA ASN A 32 10.37 10.26 10.18
C ASN A 32 11.04 10.88 8.95
N ILE A 33 10.90 10.21 7.82
CA ILE A 33 11.51 10.60 6.54
C ILE A 33 10.49 10.46 5.41
N ARG A 34 10.71 11.19 4.33
CA ARG A 34 9.98 10.96 3.08
C ARG A 34 10.56 9.72 2.38
N LEU A 35 9.69 8.78 2.04
CA LEU A 35 10.06 7.61 1.27
C LEU A 35 10.32 7.99 -0.19
N THR A 36 11.47 7.56 -0.72
CA THR A 36 11.91 7.88 -2.08
C THR A 36 12.61 6.67 -2.71
N SER A 37 12.88 6.74 -4.03
CA SER A 37 13.66 5.74 -4.74
C SER A 37 15.07 5.55 -4.20
N ALA A 38 15.63 6.57 -3.53
CA ALA A 38 16.98 6.52 -2.98
C ALA A 38 17.07 5.78 -1.62
N ASN A 39 15.97 5.66 -0.88
CA ASN A 39 16.02 5.13 0.49
C ASN A 39 15.14 3.91 0.74
N ILE A 40 14.12 3.66 -0.09
CA ILE A 40 13.13 2.60 0.19
C ILE A 40 13.76 1.21 0.29
N LEU A 41 14.69 0.85 -0.60
CA LEU A 41 15.30 -0.49 -0.61
C LEU A 41 16.12 -0.74 0.66
N ASP A 42 16.82 0.29 1.15
CA ASP A 42 17.57 0.19 2.41
C ASP A 42 16.67 0.05 3.63
N ILE A 43 15.49 0.67 3.58
CA ILE A 43 14.52 0.57 4.68
C ILE A 43 13.87 -0.81 4.71
N ILE A 44 13.38 -1.30 3.57
CA ILE A 44 12.58 -2.53 3.54
C ILE A 44 13.43 -3.81 3.60
N LYS A 45 14.74 -3.75 3.40
CA LYS A 45 15.61 -4.96 3.32
C LYS A 45 15.52 -5.86 4.54
N ASP A 46 15.38 -5.27 5.73
CA ASP A 46 15.40 -5.98 7.01
C ASP A 46 14.00 -6.44 7.48
N TYR A 47 12.96 -6.29 6.63
CA TYR A 47 11.60 -6.69 6.94
C TYR A 47 11.14 -7.82 6.02
N ASP A 48 10.29 -8.72 6.54
CA ASP A 48 9.78 -9.88 5.82
C ASP A 48 8.61 -9.53 4.88
N MET A 49 7.84 -8.50 5.21
CA MET A 49 6.67 -8.06 4.47
C MET A 49 6.47 -6.55 4.62
N VAL A 50 5.90 -5.92 3.61
CA VAL A 50 5.54 -4.49 3.63
C VAL A 50 4.02 -4.35 3.70
N VAL A 51 3.54 -3.39 4.48
CA VAL A 51 2.13 -2.99 4.51
C VAL A 51 2.03 -1.54 4.03
N ASP A 52 1.28 -1.33 2.96
CA ASP A 52 1.07 0.00 2.37
C ASP A 52 -0.34 0.50 2.65
N GLY A 53 -0.45 1.59 3.38
CA GLY A 53 -1.67 2.38 3.62
C GLY A 53 -1.51 3.82 3.14
N SER A 54 -0.67 4.08 2.14
CA SER A 54 -0.44 5.42 1.61
C SER A 54 -1.67 5.97 0.88
N ASP A 55 -1.83 7.29 0.90
CA ASP A 55 -2.95 8.03 0.33
C ASP A 55 -2.62 8.74 -1.00
N ASN A 56 -1.44 8.45 -1.56
CA ASN A 56 -0.98 9.09 -2.80
C ASN A 56 -0.38 8.09 -3.79
N PHE A 57 -0.55 8.35 -5.07
CA PHE A 57 -0.10 7.47 -6.14
C PHE A 57 1.44 7.32 -6.21
N PRO A 58 2.26 8.40 -6.11
CA PRO A 58 3.71 8.24 -6.14
C PRO A 58 4.22 7.20 -5.14
N THR A 59 3.75 7.25 -3.90
CA THR A 59 4.16 6.29 -2.86
C THR A 59 3.68 4.87 -3.17
N ARG A 60 2.45 4.69 -3.65
CA ARG A 60 1.90 3.37 -4.02
C ARG A 60 2.73 2.68 -5.10
N TYR A 61 3.06 3.41 -6.17
CA TYR A 61 3.90 2.87 -7.24
C TYR A 61 5.33 2.60 -6.77
N LEU A 62 5.91 3.50 -5.99
CA LEU A 62 7.24 3.32 -5.41
C LEU A 62 7.31 2.05 -4.53
N VAL A 63 6.36 1.88 -3.62
CA VAL A 63 6.32 0.73 -2.71
C VAL A 63 6.10 -0.57 -3.48
N ASN A 64 5.15 -0.58 -4.44
CA ASN A 64 4.93 -1.75 -5.29
C ASN A 64 6.20 -2.17 -6.03
N ASP A 65 6.83 -1.22 -6.73
CA ASP A 65 7.99 -1.54 -7.57
C ASP A 65 9.19 -1.98 -6.71
N ALA A 66 9.40 -1.32 -5.57
CA ALA A 66 10.44 -1.72 -4.61
C ALA A 66 10.21 -3.14 -4.08
N CYS A 67 8.97 -3.49 -3.73
CA CYS A 67 8.61 -4.83 -3.28
C CYS A 67 8.80 -5.88 -4.38
N VAL A 68 8.44 -5.58 -5.63
CA VAL A 68 8.66 -6.48 -6.76
C VAL A 68 10.15 -6.72 -6.99
N PHE A 69 10.99 -5.68 -7.00
CA PHE A 69 12.42 -5.79 -7.24
C PHE A 69 13.16 -6.48 -6.10
N SER A 70 12.75 -6.24 -4.85
CA SER A 70 13.34 -6.88 -3.68
C SER A 70 12.72 -8.24 -3.34
N LYS A 71 11.71 -8.69 -4.11
CA LYS A 71 10.93 -9.92 -3.87
C LYS A 71 10.29 -9.95 -2.48
N LYS A 72 9.89 -8.78 -1.94
CA LYS A 72 9.20 -8.66 -0.66
C LYS A 72 7.70 -8.71 -0.85
N PRO A 73 6.95 -9.54 -0.13
CA PRO A 73 5.50 -9.50 -0.11
C PRO A 73 4.97 -8.12 0.31
N LEU A 74 3.85 -7.73 -0.28
CA LEU A 74 3.21 -6.45 -0.01
C LEU A 74 1.72 -6.65 0.26
N SER A 75 1.23 -6.18 1.42
CA SER A 75 -0.19 -5.99 1.66
C SER A 75 -0.55 -4.53 1.35
N HIS A 76 -1.21 -4.31 0.22
CA HIS A 76 -1.65 -2.98 -0.21
C HIS A 76 -3.10 -2.75 0.18
N GLY A 77 -3.39 -1.60 0.81
CA GLY A 77 -4.72 -1.08 1.11
C GLY A 77 -4.93 0.30 0.50
N GLY A 78 -6.09 0.52 -0.07
CA GLY A 78 -6.52 1.81 -0.60
C GLY A 78 -7.92 2.15 -0.11
N ILE A 79 -8.16 3.43 0.19
CA ILE A 79 -9.47 3.92 0.60
C ILE A 79 -9.82 5.18 -0.17
N PHE A 80 -11.10 5.34 -0.49
CA PHE A 80 -11.62 6.52 -1.14
C PHE A 80 -13.07 6.74 -0.73
N ARG A 81 -13.38 7.85 -0.06
CA ARG A 81 -14.72 8.17 0.45
C ARG A 81 -15.29 7.04 1.32
N PHE A 82 -16.21 6.25 0.78
CA PHE A 82 -16.90 5.13 1.43
C PHE A 82 -16.41 3.77 0.94
N ASP A 83 -15.46 3.75 0.03
CA ASP A 83 -14.95 2.53 -0.58
C ASP A 83 -13.55 2.20 -0.05
N GLY A 84 -13.31 0.91 0.13
CA GLY A 84 -12.02 0.36 0.49
C GLY A 84 -11.61 -0.79 -0.42
N GLN A 85 -10.32 -0.98 -0.59
CA GLN A 85 -9.79 -2.12 -1.34
C GLN A 85 -8.53 -2.65 -0.67
N ALA A 86 -8.30 -3.95 -0.78
CA ALA A 86 -7.10 -4.60 -0.30
C ALA A 86 -6.66 -5.71 -1.26
N ILE A 87 -5.35 -5.89 -1.41
CA ILE A 87 -4.73 -6.96 -2.18
C ILE A 87 -3.40 -7.34 -1.54
N THR A 88 -3.07 -8.63 -1.54
CA THR A 88 -1.75 -9.12 -1.18
C THR A 88 -0.98 -9.44 -2.46
N ILE A 89 0.22 -8.89 -2.58
CA ILE A 89 1.10 -9.05 -3.73
C ILE A 89 2.26 -9.96 -3.30
N LEU A 90 2.37 -11.10 -3.97
CA LEU A 90 3.49 -12.03 -3.84
C LEU A 90 4.32 -11.91 -5.13
N PRO A 91 5.48 -11.24 -5.09
CA PRO A 91 6.27 -10.99 -6.29
C PRO A 91 6.70 -12.27 -7.00
N GLY A 92 6.41 -12.35 -8.29
CA GLY A 92 6.65 -13.55 -9.11
C GLY A 92 5.48 -14.53 -9.15
N GLU A 93 4.60 -14.54 -8.16
CA GLU A 93 3.49 -15.48 -8.04
C GLU A 93 2.13 -14.85 -8.38
N SER A 94 1.86 -13.63 -7.89
CA SER A 94 0.58 -12.95 -8.10
C SER A 94 0.72 -11.69 -8.96
N ALA A 95 -0.43 -11.11 -9.35
CA ALA A 95 -0.49 -9.79 -9.95
C ALA A 95 0.11 -8.74 -8.99
N CYS A 96 0.87 -7.79 -9.51
CA CYS A 96 1.33 -6.63 -8.76
C CYS A 96 0.36 -5.45 -8.92
N TYR A 97 0.59 -4.35 -8.22
CA TYR A 97 -0.25 -3.15 -8.30
C TYR A 97 -0.36 -2.62 -9.74
N ARG A 98 0.73 -2.68 -10.53
CA ARG A 98 0.73 -2.25 -11.93
C ARG A 98 0.01 -3.18 -12.89
N CYS A 99 -0.27 -4.42 -12.51
CA CYS A 99 -1.16 -5.29 -13.29
C CYS A 99 -2.62 -4.80 -13.26
N LEU A 100 -3.02 -4.11 -12.17
CA LEU A 100 -4.34 -3.48 -12.04
C LEU A 100 -4.33 -2.04 -12.58
N PHE A 101 -3.28 -1.29 -12.25
CA PHE A 101 -3.14 0.13 -12.54
C PHE A 101 -1.77 0.36 -13.16
N SER A 102 -1.66 0.16 -14.47
CA SER A 102 -0.38 0.29 -15.20
C SER A 102 0.20 1.71 -15.10
N GLU A 103 -0.68 2.70 -15.04
CA GLU A 103 -0.37 4.12 -14.97
C GLU A 103 -1.26 4.84 -13.94
N PRO A 104 -0.78 5.94 -13.34
CA PRO A 104 -1.62 6.75 -12.47
C PRO A 104 -2.74 7.41 -13.26
N PRO A 105 -3.89 7.70 -12.63
CA PRO A 105 -4.94 8.46 -13.26
C PRO A 105 -4.41 9.86 -13.66
N PRO A 106 -4.97 10.46 -14.71
CA PRO A 106 -4.65 11.84 -15.08
C PRO A 106 -4.80 12.78 -13.89
N PRO A 107 -3.90 13.76 -13.72
CA PRO A 107 -3.99 14.75 -12.66
C PRO A 107 -5.36 15.45 -12.65
N GLY A 108 -5.95 15.57 -11.47
CA GLY A 108 -7.28 16.19 -11.29
C GLY A 108 -8.48 15.29 -11.55
N LEU A 109 -8.29 14.08 -12.10
CA LEU A 109 -9.40 13.13 -12.31
C LEU A 109 -9.87 12.49 -11.00
N VAL A 110 -8.93 12.19 -10.11
CA VAL A 110 -9.24 11.63 -8.78
C VAL A 110 -8.85 12.68 -7.74
N PRO A 111 -9.83 13.21 -6.99
CA PRO A 111 -9.53 14.16 -5.93
C PRO A 111 -8.68 13.47 -4.84
N SER A 112 -7.85 14.25 -4.15
CA SER A 112 -7.09 13.75 -3.00
C SER A 112 -8.02 13.31 -1.86
N CYS A 113 -7.52 12.47 -0.97
CA CYS A 113 -8.27 12.08 0.23
C CYS A 113 -8.65 13.28 1.12
N GLN A 114 -7.86 14.36 1.08
CA GLN A 114 -8.16 15.61 1.79
C GLN A 114 -9.35 16.35 1.18
N GLU A 115 -9.46 16.36 -0.15
CA GLU A 115 -10.55 17.02 -0.87
C GLU A 115 -11.84 16.21 -0.84
N ALA A 116 -11.74 14.89 -1.02
CA ALA A 116 -12.89 14.00 -1.08
C ALA A 116 -13.46 13.64 0.29
N GLY A 117 -12.64 13.70 1.34
CA GLY A 117 -12.92 13.11 2.64
C GLY A 117 -12.88 11.58 2.61
N ILE A 118 -12.73 10.98 3.76
CA ILE A 118 -12.79 9.52 3.95
C ILE A 118 -13.56 9.19 5.22
N LEU A 119 -14.34 8.12 5.18
CA LEU A 119 -14.98 7.58 6.37
C LEU A 119 -13.93 6.79 7.19
N GLY A 120 -13.63 7.25 8.42
CA GLY A 120 -12.61 6.61 9.28
C GLY A 120 -12.85 5.12 9.55
N ALA A 121 -14.11 4.69 9.57
CA ALA A 121 -14.45 3.27 9.70
C ALA A 121 -13.91 2.42 8.55
N VAL A 122 -13.92 2.94 7.31
CA VAL A 122 -13.35 2.23 6.14
C VAL A 122 -11.86 2.03 6.30
N ALA A 123 -11.14 3.06 6.78
CA ALA A 123 -9.71 2.97 7.06
C ALA A 123 -9.42 1.88 8.12
N GLY A 124 -10.25 1.79 9.17
CA GLY A 124 -10.16 0.76 10.21
C GLY A 124 -10.36 -0.64 9.63
N ILE A 125 -11.42 -0.84 8.85
CA ILE A 125 -11.76 -2.14 8.24
C ILE A 125 -10.62 -2.61 7.32
N ILE A 126 -10.17 -1.75 6.41
CA ILE A 126 -9.10 -2.11 5.46
C ILE A 126 -7.78 -2.35 6.20
N GLY A 127 -7.43 -1.54 7.20
CA GLY A 127 -6.21 -1.74 8.00
C GLY A 127 -6.22 -3.06 8.78
N VAL A 128 -7.36 -3.48 9.35
CA VAL A 128 -7.51 -4.77 10.03
C VAL A 128 -7.42 -5.94 9.03
N ILE A 129 -7.99 -5.79 7.84
CA ILE A 129 -7.83 -6.79 6.76
C ILE A 129 -6.36 -6.93 6.38
N GLN A 130 -5.63 -5.83 6.18
CA GLN A 130 -4.20 -5.87 5.89
C GLN A 130 -3.40 -6.56 7.00
N ALA A 131 -3.70 -6.27 8.27
CA ALA A 131 -3.07 -6.93 9.41
C ALA A 131 -3.33 -8.45 9.41
N ASN A 132 -4.57 -8.86 9.11
CA ASN A 132 -4.92 -10.27 8.99
C ASN A 132 -4.19 -10.97 7.82
N GLU A 133 -3.99 -10.27 6.69
CA GLU A 133 -3.18 -10.79 5.58
C GLU A 133 -1.73 -11.05 5.99
N VAL A 134 -1.12 -10.13 6.77
CA VAL A 134 0.23 -10.32 7.33
C VAL A 134 0.28 -11.54 8.24
N LEU A 135 -0.69 -11.69 9.15
CA LEU A 135 -0.75 -12.83 10.06
C LEU A 135 -0.88 -14.16 9.31
N LYS A 136 -1.75 -14.24 8.31
CA LYS A 136 -1.89 -15.44 7.47
C LYS A 136 -0.60 -15.79 6.75
N TYR A 137 0.06 -14.77 6.16
CA TYR A 137 1.31 -14.96 5.44
C TYR A 137 2.42 -15.46 6.36
N VAL A 138 2.63 -14.79 7.51
CA VAL A 138 3.71 -15.14 8.45
C VAL A 138 3.50 -16.49 9.10
N LEU A 139 2.26 -16.84 9.43
CA LEU A 139 1.91 -18.12 10.06
C LEU A 139 1.77 -19.27 9.05
N GLY A 140 1.75 -18.99 7.75
CA GLY A 140 1.53 -20.00 6.71
C GLY A 140 0.14 -20.65 6.78
N ILE A 141 -0.90 -19.92 7.20
CA ILE A 141 -2.25 -20.44 7.39
C ILE A 141 -3.28 -19.74 6.50
N GLY A 142 -4.29 -20.47 6.07
CA GLY A 142 -5.36 -19.94 5.23
C GLY A 142 -4.85 -19.48 3.85
N GLU A 143 -5.65 -18.70 3.16
CA GLU A 143 -5.32 -18.12 1.86
C GLU A 143 -5.23 -16.59 1.97
N VAL A 144 -4.12 -16.03 1.51
CA VAL A 144 -3.97 -14.57 1.37
C VAL A 144 -4.69 -14.07 0.12
N LEU A 145 -4.90 -12.76 0.02
CA LEU A 145 -5.53 -12.10 -1.14
C LEU A 145 -4.60 -12.02 -2.37
N ALA A 146 -3.73 -13.01 -2.57
CA ALA A 146 -2.89 -13.10 -3.75
C ALA A 146 -3.73 -13.41 -4.99
N GLY A 147 -3.64 -12.53 -6.00
CA GLY A 147 -4.46 -12.65 -7.21
C GLY A 147 -5.97 -12.37 -7.01
N LYS A 148 -6.34 -11.76 -5.88
CA LYS A 148 -7.71 -11.37 -5.54
C LYS A 148 -7.72 -9.95 -5.00
N LEU A 149 -8.44 -9.04 -5.65
CA LEU A 149 -8.72 -7.71 -5.10
C LEU A 149 -9.99 -7.79 -4.25
N LEU A 150 -9.87 -7.55 -2.96
CA LEU A 150 -11.02 -7.34 -2.10
C LEU A 150 -11.48 -5.88 -2.25
N VAL A 151 -12.77 -5.70 -2.52
CA VAL A 151 -13.43 -4.39 -2.58
C VAL A 151 -14.50 -4.36 -1.50
N PHE A 152 -14.53 -3.30 -0.72
CA PHE A 152 -15.52 -3.03 0.32
C PHE A 152 -16.24 -1.71 0.02
N ASN A 153 -17.57 -1.72 0.07
CA ASN A 153 -18.40 -0.51 0.06
C ASN A 153 -19.10 -0.37 1.40
N ALA A 154 -18.87 0.75 2.09
CA ALA A 154 -19.40 0.97 3.43
C ALA A 154 -20.86 1.41 3.46
N LEU A 155 -21.42 1.93 2.36
CA LEU A 155 -22.81 2.33 2.31
C LEU A 155 -23.75 1.12 2.29
N ASP A 156 -23.34 0.08 1.56
CA ASP A 156 -24.12 -1.16 1.43
C ASP A 156 -23.58 -2.28 2.32
N SER A 157 -22.49 -2.05 3.07
CA SER A 157 -21.77 -3.05 3.86
C SER A 157 -21.40 -4.30 3.04
N PHE A 158 -21.02 -4.09 1.79
CA PHE A 158 -20.80 -5.16 0.83
C PHE A 158 -19.32 -5.42 0.60
N PHE A 159 -18.94 -6.70 0.64
CA PHE A 159 -17.60 -7.18 0.29
C PHE A 159 -17.64 -7.98 -1.02
N ARG A 160 -16.73 -7.67 -1.92
CA ARG A 160 -16.56 -8.39 -3.18
C ARG A 160 -15.10 -8.75 -3.39
N GLN A 161 -14.83 -9.98 -3.81
CA GLN A 161 -13.51 -10.38 -4.32
C GLN A 161 -13.56 -10.43 -5.85
N VAL A 162 -12.59 -9.77 -6.46
CA VAL A 162 -12.38 -9.76 -7.92
C VAL A 162 -11.08 -10.48 -8.22
N LYS A 163 -11.12 -11.51 -9.08
CA LYS A 163 -9.91 -12.20 -9.52
C LYS A 163 -9.04 -11.26 -10.35
N VAL A 164 -7.75 -11.22 -10.03
CA VAL A 164 -6.74 -10.42 -10.73
C VAL A 164 -5.60 -11.31 -11.17
N SER A 165 -5.40 -11.41 -12.47
CA SER A 165 -4.30 -12.18 -13.06
C SER A 165 -3.09 -11.28 -13.30
N ARG A 166 -1.88 -11.88 -13.30
CA ARG A 166 -0.68 -11.18 -13.77
C ARG A 166 -0.88 -10.76 -15.23
N ASP A 167 -0.49 -9.55 -15.53
CA ASP A 167 -0.45 -9.06 -16.90
C ASP A 167 0.92 -9.39 -17.50
N PRO A 168 0.98 -10.20 -18.58
CA PRO A 168 2.24 -10.49 -19.28
C PRO A 168 2.95 -9.24 -19.82
N LYS A 169 2.19 -8.15 -20.06
CA LYS A 169 2.71 -6.86 -20.53
C LYS A 169 2.95 -5.85 -19.38
N CYS A 170 2.81 -6.28 -18.13
CA CYS A 170 3.04 -5.39 -16.99
C CYS A 170 4.45 -4.77 -17.08
N PRO A 171 4.57 -3.43 -16.95
CA PRO A 171 5.85 -2.75 -17.13
C PRO A 171 6.91 -3.10 -16.07
N VAL A 172 6.51 -3.73 -14.95
CA VAL A 172 7.42 -4.08 -13.84
C VAL A 172 7.55 -5.58 -13.63
N CYS A 173 6.43 -6.33 -13.60
CA CYS A 173 6.47 -7.77 -13.32
C CYS A 173 6.11 -8.65 -14.53
N GLY A 174 5.89 -8.08 -15.71
CA GLY A 174 5.57 -8.81 -16.94
C GLY A 174 6.74 -9.64 -17.49
N GLU A 175 6.53 -10.23 -18.66
CA GLU A 175 7.55 -11.08 -19.32
C GLU A 175 8.72 -10.25 -19.86
N ASN A 176 8.44 -9.03 -20.34
CA ASN A 176 9.43 -8.08 -20.86
C ASN A 176 9.25 -6.72 -20.18
N PRO A 177 9.68 -6.57 -18.91
CA PRO A 177 9.43 -5.36 -18.16
C PRO A 177 10.24 -4.18 -18.71
N SER A 178 9.58 -3.05 -18.94
CA SER A 178 10.21 -1.79 -19.37
C SER A 178 10.78 -0.99 -18.21
N ILE A 179 10.30 -1.22 -16.99
CA ILE A 179 10.79 -0.60 -15.76
C ILE A 179 11.55 -1.67 -14.97
N THR A 180 12.87 -1.60 -15.00
CA THR A 180 13.77 -2.57 -14.36
C THR A 180 14.50 -2.04 -13.14
N LYS A 181 14.29 -0.77 -12.79
CA LYS A 181 14.83 -0.08 -11.61
C LYS A 181 13.85 0.96 -11.12
N LEU A 182 14.02 1.39 -9.88
CA LEU A 182 13.22 2.49 -9.32
C LEU A 182 13.40 3.77 -10.13
N ILE A 183 12.31 4.49 -10.35
CA ILE A 183 12.23 5.72 -11.16
C ILE A 183 11.90 6.92 -10.28
N ASP A 184 11.79 8.11 -10.86
CA ASP A 184 11.21 9.28 -10.21
C ASP A 184 9.68 9.17 -10.26
N TYR A 185 9.08 8.77 -9.15
CA TYR A 185 7.62 8.55 -9.06
C TYR A 185 6.82 9.85 -8.98
N GLU A 186 7.42 10.93 -8.49
CA GLU A 186 6.77 12.24 -8.50
C GLU A 186 6.63 12.75 -9.94
N GLN A 187 7.70 12.68 -10.71
CA GLN A 187 7.67 13.01 -12.13
C GLN A 187 6.74 12.07 -12.90
N PHE A 188 6.81 10.75 -12.67
CA PHE A 188 5.95 9.75 -13.32
C PHE A 188 4.46 10.05 -13.12
N CYS A 189 4.04 10.45 -11.92
CA CYS A 189 2.66 10.79 -11.62
C CYS A 189 2.25 12.20 -12.08
N GLN A 190 3.22 13.07 -12.42
CA GLN A 190 2.98 14.44 -12.88
C GLN A 190 3.06 14.61 -14.39
N LEU A 191 3.71 13.68 -15.11
CA LEU A 191 3.97 13.79 -16.55
C LEU A 191 2.71 13.91 -17.45
N LYS A 192 1.52 13.69 -16.92
CA LYS A 192 0.25 13.93 -17.64
C LYS A 192 -0.38 15.31 -17.38
N ARG A 193 0.40 16.28 -16.82
CA ARG A 193 -0.08 17.69 -16.67
C ARG A 193 0.11 18.55 -17.92
N LYS A 194 0.69 18.02 -19.01
CA LYS A 194 0.96 18.77 -20.23
C LYS A 194 0.44 18.01 -21.44
N GLU A 195 -0.86 18.08 -21.65
CA GLU A 195 -1.49 18.06 -22.98
C GLU A 195 -2.81 18.81 -22.92
#